data_2a6be38e0a13ce2fb54f9a16c3794846
#
_entry.id   2a6be38e0a13ce2fb54f9a16c3794846
#
_cell.length_a   1.000
_cell.length_b   1.000
_cell.length_c   1.000
_cell.angle_alpha   90.00
_cell.angle_beta   90.00
_cell.angle_gamma   90.00
#
_symmetry.space_group_name_H-M   'P 1'
#
loop_
_entity.id
_entity.type
_entity.pdbx_description
1 polymer ?
#
loop_
_entity_poly.entity_id
_entity_poly.type
_entity_poly.pdbx_seq_one_letter_code
_entity_poly.pdbx_strand_id
1 'polypeptide(L)'
;MEVLYLAIIFAVIVVVVWMKKPLYLAMVAGIAASILLFRINPLKALTILAKQTASWETIDLLLSFYVIIFLQLMLEKKGRLANAKDAFNRLFRNRRINTMIPPAIMGLLPSAAVMTVCADMVDQTCGDYLDAKSKTFVSCYYRHIPEMFLPTFPVILLAMSLSGQNVGTFILAMIPLVILACLVVNFTYLRKIPRDMPPLDDTVDKKQEVLRLLRNLWTLILVLVIIVAGNLSASFAGPIVIVINYFVDHFKAKDLPEMLVKSAEPVLLGNMYLIMLFKSLLSHTGVLGKLPEFFSQFPISMTLSFFLLFFFGTVISGSQAIVALCMPMVMAAFPDAGMPLLVMLMGVAWAAMEISPTHVCAFVAADYYHTTFADIFVKALPSVLIFSAICYGYGELLMLVF
;
A
#
# COMPACT_ATOMS: atom_id res chain seq x y z
N MET A 1 -30.03 -16.05 -2.92
CA MET A 1 -29.22 -17.27 -2.65
C MET A 1 -27.76 -17.08 -3.02
N GLU A 2 -27.42 -16.62 -4.22
CA GLU A 2 -26.02 -16.49 -4.66
C GLU A 2 -25.21 -15.46 -3.86
N VAL A 3 -25.81 -14.33 -3.49
CA VAL A 3 -25.17 -13.35 -2.60
C VAL A 3 -24.90 -13.91 -1.20
N LEU A 4 -25.78 -14.82 -0.70
CA LEU A 4 -25.53 -15.53 0.54
C LEU A 4 -24.32 -16.47 0.43
N TYR A 5 -24.16 -17.17 -0.72
CA TYR A 5 -22.95 -17.98 -0.96
C TYR A 5 -21.69 -17.11 -0.95
N LEU A 6 -21.76 -15.95 -1.58
CA LEU A 6 -20.66 -15.00 -1.54
C LEU A 6 -20.32 -14.57 -0.10
N ALA A 7 -21.32 -14.22 0.70
CA ALA A 7 -21.14 -13.87 2.11
C ALA A 7 -20.49 -15.02 2.92
N ILE A 8 -20.89 -16.27 2.67
CA ILE A 8 -20.28 -17.45 3.30
C ILE A 8 -18.82 -17.61 2.89
N ILE A 9 -18.50 -17.44 1.60
CA ILE A 9 -17.11 -17.51 1.10
C ILE A 9 -16.25 -16.45 1.79
N PHE A 10 -16.74 -15.22 1.90
CA PHE A 10 -16.03 -14.15 2.61
C PHE A 10 -15.85 -14.48 4.09
N ALA A 11 -16.89 -14.98 4.75
CA ALA A 11 -16.80 -15.41 6.14
C ALA A 11 -15.72 -16.49 6.32
N VAL A 12 -15.65 -17.49 5.44
CA VAL A 12 -14.59 -18.51 5.45
C VAL A 12 -13.21 -17.89 5.34
N ILE A 13 -13.00 -16.97 4.39
CA ILE A 13 -11.71 -16.31 4.19
C ILE A 13 -11.33 -15.49 5.42
N VAL A 14 -12.27 -14.67 5.94
CA VAL A 14 -12.03 -13.83 7.12
C VAL A 14 -11.72 -14.70 8.36
N VAL A 15 -12.43 -15.79 8.56
CA VAL A 15 -12.16 -16.72 9.67
C VAL A 15 -10.76 -17.31 9.58
N VAL A 16 -10.32 -17.75 8.39
CA VAL A 16 -8.97 -18.29 8.19
C VAL A 16 -7.89 -17.23 8.47
N VAL A 17 -8.09 -15.98 8.01
CA VAL A 17 -7.20 -14.86 8.31
C VAL A 17 -7.21 -14.55 9.82
N TRP A 18 -8.38 -14.55 10.44
CA TRP A 18 -8.52 -14.28 11.88
C TRP A 18 -7.85 -15.36 12.74
N MET A 19 -7.79 -16.60 12.25
CA MET A 19 -7.00 -17.67 12.85
C MET A 19 -5.48 -17.47 12.69
N LYS A 20 -5.04 -16.29 12.22
CA LYS A 20 -3.64 -15.94 11.96
C LYS A 20 -2.95 -16.88 10.94
N LYS A 21 -3.72 -17.49 10.06
CA LYS A 21 -3.17 -18.29 8.95
C LYS A 21 -2.75 -17.37 7.80
N PRO A 22 -1.74 -17.77 7.03
CA PRO A 22 -1.30 -17.00 5.86
C PRO A 22 -2.43 -16.78 4.86
N LEU A 23 -2.41 -15.64 4.16
CA LEU A 23 -3.44 -15.24 3.21
C LEU A 23 -3.62 -16.27 2.07
N TYR A 24 -2.56 -16.93 1.63
CA TYR A 24 -2.67 -17.96 0.60
C TYR A 24 -3.58 -19.13 1.03
N LEU A 25 -3.58 -19.53 2.30
CA LEU A 25 -4.50 -20.56 2.80
C LEU A 25 -5.94 -20.07 2.81
N ALA A 26 -6.17 -18.81 3.16
CA ALA A 26 -7.48 -18.21 3.10
C ALA A 26 -8.02 -18.15 1.67
N MET A 27 -7.15 -17.81 0.69
CA MET A 27 -7.52 -17.82 -0.73
C MET A 27 -7.83 -19.23 -1.24
N VAL A 28 -7.04 -20.24 -0.87
CA VAL A 28 -7.33 -21.64 -1.20
C VAL A 28 -8.68 -22.08 -0.63
N ALA A 29 -8.95 -21.74 0.62
CA ALA A 29 -10.25 -22.03 1.25
C ALA A 29 -11.41 -21.31 0.53
N GLY A 30 -11.22 -20.04 0.14
CA GLY A 30 -12.19 -19.27 -0.66
C GLY A 30 -12.45 -19.88 -2.03
N ILE A 31 -11.41 -20.32 -2.74
CA ILE A 31 -11.51 -21.04 -4.03
C ILE A 31 -12.31 -22.33 -3.85
N ALA A 32 -11.96 -23.14 -2.84
CA ALA A 32 -12.65 -24.40 -2.55
C ALA A 32 -14.13 -24.17 -2.20
N ALA A 33 -14.41 -23.20 -1.33
CA ALA A 33 -15.77 -22.82 -0.98
C ALA A 33 -16.58 -22.32 -2.21
N SER A 34 -15.95 -21.55 -3.10
CA SER A 34 -16.59 -21.09 -4.33
C SER A 34 -16.99 -22.25 -5.24
N ILE A 35 -16.09 -23.22 -5.45
CA ILE A 35 -16.36 -24.41 -6.27
C ILE A 35 -17.52 -25.22 -5.67
N LEU A 36 -17.52 -25.42 -4.35
CA LEU A 36 -18.53 -26.22 -3.66
C LEU A 36 -19.90 -25.54 -3.62
N LEU A 37 -19.97 -24.27 -3.20
CA LEU A 37 -21.24 -23.56 -3.03
C LEU A 37 -21.94 -23.25 -4.35
N PHE A 38 -21.17 -22.84 -5.36
CA PHE A 38 -21.69 -22.60 -6.70
C PHE A 38 -21.77 -23.88 -7.55
N ARG A 39 -21.42 -25.04 -7.00
CA ARG A 39 -21.45 -26.35 -7.67
C ARG A 39 -20.74 -26.33 -9.02
N ILE A 40 -19.59 -25.65 -9.09
CA ILE A 40 -18.82 -25.57 -10.33
C ILE A 40 -18.24 -26.95 -10.63
N ASN A 41 -18.45 -27.44 -11.85
CA ASN A 41 -17.85 -28.71 -12.27
C ASN A 41 -16.32 -28.66 -12.13
N PRO A 42 -15.66 -29.66 -11.51
CA PRO A 42 -14.21 -29.64 -11.26
C PRO A 42 -13.37 -29.44 -12.51
N LEU A 43 -13.73 -30.06 -13.65
CA LEU A 43 -13.04 -29.86 -14.93
C LEU A 43 -13.19 -28.44 -15.44
N LYS A 44 -14.38 -27.85 -15.26
CA LYS A 44 -14.62 -26.44 -15.61
C LYS A 44 -13.84 -25.48 -14.69
N ALA A 45 -13.83 -25.77 -13.39
CA ALA A 45 -13.02 -25.00 -12.44
C ALA A 45 -11.53 -25.05 -12.84
N LEU A 46 -10.99 -26.23 -13.12
CA LEU A 46 -9.61 -26.40 -13.58
C LEU A 46 -9.32 -25.60 -14.86
N THR A 47 -10.24 -25.61 -15.81
CA THR A 47 -10.11 -24.85 -17.07
C THR A 47 -10.08 -23.34 -16.82
N ILE A 48 -10.94 -22.83 -15.92
CA ILE A 48 -10.97 -21.40 -15.54
C ILE A 48 -9.64 -21.02 -14.88
N LEU A 49 -9.18 -21.80 -13.91
CA LEU A 49 -7.93 -21.56 -13.21
C LEU A 49 -6.72 -21.62 -14.16
N ALA A 50 -6.67 -22.58 -15.05
CA ALA A 50 -5.59 -22.70 -16.03
C ALA A 50 -5.57 -21.50 -17.02
N LYS A 51 -6.73 -21.04 -17.49
CA LYS A 51 -6.83 -19.86 -18.34
C LYS A 51 -6.36 -18.60 -17.61
N GLN A 52 -6.75 -18.42 -16.34
CA GLN A 52 -6.30 -17.29 -15.54
C GLN A 52 -4.80 -17.32 -15.26
N THR A 53 -4.23 -18.51 -15.00
CA THR A 53 -2.79 -18.69 -14.85
C THR A 53 -2.01 -18.22 -16.07
N ALA A 54 -2.52 -18.53 -17.27
CA ALA A 54 -1.92 -18.13 -18.54
C ALA A 54 -2.32 -16.72 -18.99
N SER A 55 -3.18 -16.01 -18.26
CA SER A 55 -3.61 -14.67 -18.64
C SER A 55 -2.49 -13.65 -18.46
N TRP A 56 -2.42 -12.68 -19.41
CA TRP A 56 -1.46 -11.59 -19.31
C TRP A 56 -1.66 -10.79 -18.01
N GLU A 57 -2.89 -10.62 -17.55
CA GLU A 57 -3.23 -9.93 -16.32
C GLU A 57 -2.52 -10.54 -15.09
N THR A 58 -2.52 -11.86 -14.98
CA THR A 58 -1.82 -12.57 -13.90
C THR A 58 -0.30 -12.46 -14.03
N ILE A 59 0.21 -12.67 -15.26
CA ILE A 59 1.64 -12.60 -15.53
C ILE A 59 2.18 -11.19 -15.29
N ASP A 60 1.49 -10.17 -15.78
CA ASP A 60 1.88 -8.76 -15.59
C ASP A 60 1.94 -8.38 -14.11
N LEU A 61 0.93 -8.80 -13.33
CA LEU A 61 0.91 -8.57 -11.88
C LEU A 61 2.11 -9.22 -11.19
N LEU A 62 2.33 -10.51 -11.40
CA LEU A 62 3.43 -11.25 -10.75
C LEU A 62 4.80 -10.71 -11.17
N LEU A 63 4.96 -10.39 -12.45
CA LEU A 63 6.19 -9.82 -12.97
C LEU A 63 6.43 -8.41 -12.42
N SER A 64 5.39 -7.59 -12.30
CA SER A 64 5.47 -6.26 -11.68
C SER A 64 6.00 -6.35 -10.25
N PHE A 65 5.47 -7.28 -9.45
CA PHE A 65 5.96 -7.51 -8.09
C PHE A 65 7.43 -7.92 -8.07
N TYR A 66 7.77 -8.94 -8.83
CA TYR A 66 9.13 -9.46 -8.91
C TYR A 66 10.14 -8.36 -9.24
N VAL A 67 9.84 -7.57 -10.26
CA VAL A 67 10.69 -6.49 -10.76
C VAL A 67 10.84 -5.35 -9.76
N ILE A 68 9.74 -4.96 -9.10
CA ILE A 68 9.79 -3.90 -8.08
C ILE A 68 10.61 -4.34 -6.87
N ILE A 69 10.47 -5.58 -6.40
CA ILE A 69 11.30 -6.11 -5.30
C ILE A 69 12.79 -6.12 -5.72
N PHE A 70 13.07 -6.51 -6.96
CA PHE A 70 14.44 -6.48 -7.47
C PHE A 70 15.04 -5.07 -7.46
N LEU A 71 14.30 -4.05 -7.92
CA LEU A 71 14.73 -2.65 -7.85
C LEU A 71 14.96 -2.17 -6.41
N GLN A 72 14.10 -2.57 -5.48
CA GLN A 72 14.26 -2.23 -4.06
C GLN A 72 15.54 -2.84 -3.48
N LEU A 73 15.85 -4.10 -3.79
CA LEU A 73 17.11 -4.76 -3.38
C LEU A 73 18.35 -4.07 -3.98
N MET A 74 18.26 -3.56 -5.23
CA MET A 74 19.35 -2.78 -5.82
C MET A 74 19.59 -1.48 -5.04
N LEU A 75 18.52 -0.75 -4.68
CA LEU A 75 18.60 0.48 -3.89
C LEU A 75 19.17 0.25 -2.50
N GLU A 76 18.72 -0.82 -1.84
CA GLU A 76 19.18 -1.22 -0.51
C GLU A 76 20.67 -1.55 -0.53
N LYS A 77 21.12 -2.39 -1.48
CA LYS A 77 22.53 -2.79 -1.62
C LYS A 77 23.47 -1.60 -1.82
N LYS A 78 23.01 -0.52 -2.45
CA LYS A 78 23.79 0.71 -2.65
C LYS A 78 23.62 1.75 -1.53
N GLY A 79 22.81 1.46 -0.50
CA GLY A 79 22.53 2.40 0.60
C GLY A 79 21.88 3.72 0.11
N ARG A 80 21.20 3.68 -1.05
CA ARG A 80 20.66 4.88 -1.72
C ARG A 80 19.67 5.63 -0.83
N LEU A 81 18.77 4.92 -0.16
CA LEU A 81 17.73 5.56 0.65
C LEU A 81 18.29 6.15 1.94
N ALA A 82 19.31 5.52 2.55
CA ALA A 82 20.02 6.10 3.69
C ALA A 82 20.73 7.40 3.31
N ASN A 83 21.42 7.42 2.16
CA ASN A 83 22.05 8.62 1.62
C ASN A 83 21.05 9.73 1.27
N ALA A 84 19.87 9.37 0.73
CA ALA A 84 18.79 10.32 0.44
C ALA A 84 18.24 10.95 1.72
N LYS A 85 18.04 10.14 2.78
CA LYS A 85 17.65 10.62 4.11
C LYS A 85 18.63 11.65 4.64
N ASP A 86 19.93 11.36 4.59
CA ASP A 86 20.96 12.25 5.12
C ASP A 86 21.02 13.58 4.36
N ALA A 87 20.93 13.52 3.01
CA ALA A 87 20.86 14.71 2.16
C ALA A 87 19.61 15.56 2.51
N PHE A 88 18.46 14.92 2.74
CA PHE A 88 17.23 15.60 3.09
C PHE A 88 17.33 16.31 4.46
N ASN A 89 17.86 15.64 5.47
CA ASN A 89 18.05 16.21 6.80
C ASN A 89 18.97 17.44 6.82
N ARG A 90 19.96 17.48 5.90
CA ARG A 90 20.83 18.64 5.74
C ARG A 90 20.17 19.78 4.96
N LEU A 91 19.28 19.44 4.03
CA LEU A 91 18.59 20.42 3.16
C LEU A 91 17.55 21.23 3.94
N PHE A 92 16.76 20.56 4.74
CA PHE A 92 15.64 21.17 5.47
C PHE A 92 15.96 21.28 6.96
N ARG A 93 16.09 22.52 7.42
CA ARG A 93 16.34 22.84 8.85
C ARG A 93 15.03 23.11 9.57
N ASN A 94 14.09 22.20 9.41
CA ASN A 94 12.77 22.29 10.00
C ASN A 94 12.42 20.96 10.67
N ARG A 95 12.34 20.97 11.99
CA ARG A 95 12.06 19.79 12.80
C ARG A 95 10.82 19.04 12.35
N ARG A 96 9.73 19.77 12.03
CA ARG A 96 8.48 19.17 11.59
C ARG A 96 8.63 18.46 10.23
N ILE A 97 9.31 19.10 9.29
CA ILE A 97 9.58 18.51 7.96
C ILE A 97 10.48 17.29 8.10
N ASN A 98 11.51 17.37 8.95
CA ASN A 98 12.43 16.24 9.18
C ASN A 98 11.80 15.09 9.97
N THR A 99 10.70 15.33 10.68
CA THR A 99 9.88 14.26 11.28
C THR A 99 9.01 13.56 10.24
N MET A 100 8.61 14.24 9.15
CA MET A 100 7.67 13.73 8.14
C MET A 100 8.38 13.01 6.99
N ILE A 101 9.26 13.72 6.30
CA ILE A 101 9.76 13.30 4.97
C ILE A 101 10.82 12.19 5.06
N PRO A 102 11.83 12.24 5.94
CA PRO A 102 12.82 11.17 6.01
C PRO A 102 12.22 9.79 6.34
N PRO A 103 11.28 9.64 7.32
CA PRO A 103 10.59 8.37 7.52
C PRO A 103 9.81 7.91 6.28
N ALA A 104 9.17 8.83 5.54
CA ALA A 104 8.49 8.49 4.29
C ALA A 104 9.48 8.01 3.21
N ILE A 105 10.65 8.63 3.07
CA ILE A 105 11.71 8.15 2.17
C ILE A 105 12.18 6.75 2.57
N MET A 106 12.41 6.52 3.85
CA MET A 106 12.80 5.20 4.36
C MET A 106 11.67 4.18 4.18
N GLY A 107 10.42 4.62 4.24
CA GLY A 107 9.24 3.80 3.96
C GLY A 107 9.20 3.19 2.57
N LEU A 108 9.99 3.68 1.62
CA LEU A 108 10.15 3.06 0.30
C LEU A 108 10.84 1.68 0.35
N LEU A 109 11.46 1.32 1.47
CA LEU A 109 11.97 -0.04 1.71
C LEU A 109 10.86 -0.91 2.33
N PRO A 110 10.59 -2.10 1.78
CA PRO A 110 9.49 -2.97 2.20
C PRO A 110 9.83 -3.83 3.43
N SER A 111 10.77 -3.40 4.26
CA SER A 111 11.22 -4.16 5.43
C SER A 111 10.67 -3.61 6.74
N ALA A 112 10.14 -4.49 7.59
CA ALA A 112 9.72 -4.13 8.94
C ALA A 112 10.90 -3.62 9.81
N ALA A 113 12.13 -4.07 9.54
CA ALA A 113 13.33 -3.59 10.22
C ALA A 113 13.60 -2.10 9.99
N VAL A 114 13.14 -1.54 8.88
CA VAL A 114 13.22 -0.10 8.60
C VAL A 114 12.39 0.71 9.59
N MET A 115 11.41 0.10 10.27
CA MET A 115 10.59 0.79 11.26
C MET A 115 11.42 1.28 12.46
N THR A 116 12.41 0.51 12.92
CA THR A 116 13.33 0.94 13.99
C THR A 116 14.15 2.16 13.58
N VAL A 117 14.59 2.21 12.31
CA VAL A 117 15.32 3.38 11.77
C VAL A 117 14.40 4.60 11.71
N CYS A 118 13.16 4.44 11.28
CA CYS A 118 12.17 5.52 11.26
C CYS A 118 11.83 6.01 12.67
N ALA A 119 11.72 5.10 13.63
CA ALA A 119 11.48 5.44 15.03
C ALA A 119 12.66 6.25 15.62
N ASP A 120 13.90 5.81 15.40
CA ASP A 120 15.09 6.55 15.80
C ASP A 120 15.16 7.96 15.19
N MET A 121 14.84 8.10 13.92
CA MET A 121 14.79 9.40 13.22
C MET A 121 13.76 10.35 13.85
N VAL A 122 12.57 9.84 14.15
CA VAL A 122 11.52 10.61 14.80
C VAL A 122 11.92 10.96 16.23
N ASP A 123 12.55 10.06 16.95
CA ASP A 123 13.03 10.32 18.30
C ASP A 123 14.08 11.44 18.35
N GLN A 124 15.10 11.36 17.50
CA GLN A 124 16.14 12.39 17.35
C GLN A 124 15.55 13.76 16.95
N THR A 125 14.49 13.77 16.15
CA THR A 125 13.91 15.00 15.62
C THR A 125 12.89 15.60 16.58
N CYS A 126 12.04 14.78 17.20
CA CYS A 126 11.00 15.25 18.13
C CYS A 126 11.53 15.51 19.53
N GLY A 127 12.58 14.79 19.98
CA GLY A 127 13.10 14.94 21.35
C GLY A 127 11.98 14.78 22.39
N ASP A 128 11.99 15.65 23.38
CA ASP A 128 11.00 15.65 24.49
C ASP A 128 9.69 16.38 24.15
N TYR A 129 9.54 16.91 22.94
CA TYR A 129 8.31 17.63 22.53
C TYR A 129 7.10 16.73 22.33
N LEU A 130 7.31 15.43 22.10
CA LEU A 130 6.26 14.42 22.01
C LEU A 130 6.51 13.29 23.02
N ASP A 131 5.43 12.79 23.61
CA ASP A 131 5.48 11.59 24.44
C ASP A 131 5.78 10.33 23.60
N ALA A 132 6.27 9.26 24.22
CA ALA A 132 6.63 8.00 23.56
C ALA A 132 5.47 7.45 22.71
N LYS A 133 4.23 7.48 23.20
CA LYS A 133 3.05 7.00 22.50
C LYS A 133 2.77 7.78 21.21
N SER A 134 2.93 9.10 21.26
CA SER A 134 2.78 9.98 20.09
C SER A 134 3.91 9.77 19.08
N LYS A 135 5.16 9.60 19.53
CA LYS A 135 6.30 9.27 18.65
C LYS A 135 6.10 7.92 17.96
N THR A 136 5.60 6.91 18.68
CA THR A 136 5.28 5.59 18.11
C THR A 136 4.31 5.71 16.94
N PHE A 137 3.20 6.44 17.14
CA PHE A 137 2.22 6.66 16.08
C PHE A 137 2.82 7.47 14.91
N VAL A 138 3.46 8.60 15.20
CA VAL A 138 4.01 9.51 14.18
C VAL A 138 5.04 8.82 13.29
N SER A 139 5.93 8.02 13.88
CA SER A 139 6.95 7.28 13.14
C SER A 139 6.34 6.21 12.22
N CYS A 140 5.34 5.48 12.71
CA CYS A 140 4.62 4.49 11.93
C CYS A 140 3.85 5.15 10.78
N TYR A 141 3.08 6.19 11.08
CA TYR A 141 2.24 6.90 10.12
C TYR A 141 3.02 7.47 8.93
N TYR A 142 4.08 8.25 9.19
CA TYR A 142 4.82 8.86 8.08
C TYR A 142 5.60 7.86 7.25
N ARG A 143 6.09 6.78 7.86
CA ARG A 143 6.72 5.69 7.11
C ARG A 143 5.78 5.09 6.07
N HIS A 144 4.47 5.05 6.36
CA HIS A 144 3.49 4.41 5.48
C HIS A 144 2.85 5.37 4.45
N ILE A 145 3.17 6.66 4.44
CA ILE A 145 2.65 7.59 3.43
C ILE A 145 2.89 7.10 1.99
N PRO A 146 4.08 6.58 1.60
CA PRO A 146 4.29 6.06 0.25
C PRO A 146 3.39 4.87 -0.10
N GLU A 147 3.00 4.06 0.88
CA GLU A 147 2.12 2.90 0.68
C GLU A 147 0.70 3.28 0.25
N MET A 148 0.31 4.54 0.40
CA MET A 148 -1.01 5.02 0.01
C MET A 148 -1.18 5.12 -1.50
N PHE A 149 -0.10 5.38 -2.26
CA PHE A 149 -0.23 5.76 -3.67
C PHE A 149 0.84 5.22 -4.61
N LEU A 150 1.98 4.72 -4.11
CA LEU A 150 3.08 4.30 -5.00
C LEU A 150 2.90 2.85 -5.48
N PRO A 151 3.03 2.60 -6.80
CA PRO A 151 2.93 1.27 -7.39
C PRO A 151 4.17 0.40 -7.13
N THR A 152 4.93 0.72 -6.10
CA THR A 152 6.01 -0.10 -5.57
C THR A 152 5.53 -0.94 -4.37
N PHE A 153 4.27 -0.74 -3.95
CA PHE A 153 3.68 -1.48 -2.84
C PHE A 153 2.66 -2.51 -3.32
N PRO A 154 2.66 -3.71 -2.72
CA PRO A 154 1.80 -4.82 -3.11
C PRO A 154 0.33 -4.46 -3.22
N VAL A 155 -0.22 -3.79 -2.24
CA VAL A 155 -1.64 -3.45 -2.21
C VAL A 155 -2.04 -2.53 -3.37
N ILE A 156 -1.17 -1.61 -3.78
CA ILE A 156 -1.44 -0.69 -4.90
C ILE A 156 -1.41 -1.45 -6.23
N LEU A 157 -0.36 -2.24 -6.48
CA LEU A 157 -0.28 -3.06 -7.69
C LEU A 157 -1.49 -4.01 -7.81
N LEU A 158 -1.88 -4.64 -6.70
CA LEU A 158 -3.06 -5.48 -6.65
C LEU A 158 -4.33 -4.69 -6.97
N ALA A 159 -4.54 -3.54 -6.34
CA ALA A 159 -5.71 -2.70 -6.58
C ALA A 159 -5.79 -2.25 -8.05
N MET A 160 -4.66 -1.85 -8.65
CA MET A 160 -4.59 -1.47 -10.06
C MET A 160 -4.95 -2.64 -10.97
N SER A 161 -4.40 -3.82 -10.74
CA SER A 161 -4.70 -5.03 -11.51
C SER A 161 -6.18 -5.43 -11.39
N LEU A 162 -6.74 -5.40 -10.18
CA LEU A 162 -8.13 -5.79 -9.95
C LEU A 162 -9.14 -4.77 -10.47
N SER A 163 -8.80 -3.48 -10.46
CA SER A 163 -9.67 -2.40 -10.93
C SER A 163 -9.56 -2.13 -12.43
N GLY A 164 -8.43 -2.49 -13.05
CA GLY A 164 -8.14 -2.14 -14.44
C GLY A 164 -7.92 -0.65 -14.69
N GLN A 165 -7.76 0.15 -13.62
CA GLN A 165 -7.59 1.58 -13.71
C GLN A 165 -6.15 1.98 -14.06
N ASN A 166 -5.99 3.18 -14.63
CA ASN A 166 -4.67 3.69 -15.00
C ASN A 166 -3.86 4.11 -13.76
N VAL A 167 -2.65 3.57 -13.61
CA VAL A 167 -1.77 3.82 -12.46
C VAL A 167 -1.36 5.29 -12.38
N GLY A 168 -1.05 5.93 -13.50
CA GLY A 168 -0.65 7.34 -13.54
C GLY A 168 -1.77 8.27 -13.06
N THR A 169 -2.98 8.06 -13.56
CA THR A 169 -4.16 8.82 -13.13
C THR A 169 -4.45 8.61 -11.65
N PHE A 170 -4.31 7.37 -11.16
CA PHE A 170 -4.48 7.06 -9.74
C PHE A 170 -3.47 7.83 -8.87
N ILE A 171 -2.17 7.81 -9.22
CA ILE A 171 -1.15 8.54 -8.48
C ILE A 171 -1.50 10.03 -8.40
N LEU A 172 -1.85 10.63 -9.54
CA LEU A 172 -2.22 12.05 -9.59
C LEU A 172 -3.46 12.37 -8.74
N ALA A 173 -4.48 11.51 -8.79
CA ALA A 173 -5.68 11.66 -7.99
C ALA A 173 -5.45 11.45 -6.49
N MET A 174 -4.42 10.68 -6.10
CA MET A 174 -4.06 10.49 -4.68
C MET A 174 -3.23 11.65 -4.10
N ILE A 175 -2.58 12.49 -4.92
CA ILE A 175 -1.73 13.60 -4.42
C ILE A 175 -2.46 14.49 -3.39
N PRO A 176 -3.71 14.95 -3.63
CA PRO A 176 -4.42 15.76 -2.65
C PRO A 176 -4.62 15.02 -1.31
N LEU A 177 -4.94 13.73 -1.35
CA LEU A 177 -5.09 12.92 -0.14
C LEU A 177 -3.76 12.76 0.60
N VAL A 178 -2.64 12.58 -0.09
CA VAL A 178 -1.30 12.53 0.51
C VAL A 178 -0.98 13.82 1.26
N ILE A 179 -1.26 14.96 0.64
CA ILE A 179 -1.08 16.27 1.27
C ILE A 179 -1.97 16.40 2.51
N LEU A 180 -3.25 16.04 2.41
CA LEU A 180 -4.21 16.10 3.51
C LEU A 180 -3.84 15.15 4.64
N ALA A 181 -3.37 13.92 4.34
CA ALA A 181 -2.84 12.98 5.32
C ALA A 181 -1.69 13.61 6.13
N CYS A 182 -0.71 14.21 5.44
CA CYS A 182 0.39 14.91 6.11
C CYS A 182 -0.10 16.08 6.96
N LEU A 183 -1.08 16.84 6.49
CA LEU A 183 -1.66 17.98 7.22
C LEU A 183 -2.41 17.51 8.47
N VAL A 184 -3.20 16.45 8.42
CA VAL A 184 -3.94 15.92 9.57
C VAL A 184 -2.99 15.65 10.74
N VAL A 185 -1.90 14.89 10.54
CA VAL A 185 -0.95 14.60 11.61
C VAL A 185 -0.08 15.82 11.97
N ASN A 186 0.20 16.70 11.02
CA ASN A 186 0.85 17.97 11.34
C ASN A 186 0.00 18.79 12.31
N PHE A 187 -1.32 18.91 12.09
CA PHE A 187 -2.21 19.67 12.97
C PHE A 187 -2.45 19.00 14.32
N THR A 188 -2.54 17.69 14.38
CA THR A 188 -2.82 16.95 15.62
C THR A 188 -1.57 16.80 16.50
N TYR A 189 -0.39 16.60 15.91
CA TYR A 189 0.85 16.27 16.62
C TYR A 189 1.98 17.27 16.39
N LEU A 190 2.39 17.53 15.14
CA LEU A 190 3.65 18.23 14.86
C LEU A 190 3.58 19.73 15.18
N ARG A 191 2.41 20.33 15.28
CA ARG A 191 2.29 21.74 15.72
C ARG A 191 2.84 21.99 17.12
N LYS A 192 2.93 20.95 17.95
CA LYS A 192 3.51 21.02 19.30
C LYS A 192 5.03 21.08 19.27
N ILE A 193 5.66 20.70 18.16
CA ILE A 193 7.11 20.69 18.00
C ILE A 193 7.55 22.05 17.45
N PRO A 194 8.62 22.70 17.97
CA PRO A 194 9.18 23.90 17.38
C PRO A 194 9.69 23.61 15.95
N ARG A 195 9.74 24.64 15.12
CA ARG A 195 10.24 24.50 13.75
C ARG A 195 11.76 24.42 13.70
N ASP A 196 12.41 25.19 14.54
CA ASP A 196 13.84 25.44 14.47
C ASP A 196 14.65 24.22 14.93
N MET A 197 15.68 23.90 14.17
CA MET A 197 16.71 22.93 14.55
C MET A 197 18.00 23.66 14.96
N PRO A 198 18.82 23.06 15.83
CA PRO A 198 20.14 23.59 16.17
C PRO A 198 20.96 23.86 14.90
N PRO A 199 21.82 24.92 14.90
CA PRO A 199 22.69 25.15 13.76
C PRO A 199 23.61 23.95 13.52
N LEU A 200 23.80 23.58 12.25
CA LEU A 200 24.88 22.69 11.83
C LEU A 200 26.16 23.50 11.79
N ASP A 201 27.29 22.89 12.17
CA ASP A 201 28.58 23.57 12.22
C ASP A 201 29.14 23.98 10.85
N ASP A 202 28.58 23.49 9.73
CA ASP A 202 29.09 23.73 8.40
C ASP A 202 28.14 24.52 7.49
N THR A 203 28.72 25.30 6.59
CA THR A 203 28.04 25.92 5.47
C THR A 203 27.55 24.85 4.50
N VAL A 204 26.29 24.42 4.64
CA VAL A 204 25.67 23.43 3.77
C VAL A 204 25.38 24.05 2.41
N ASP A 205 26.04 23.56 1.37
CA ASP A 205 25.69 23.90 -0.02
C ASP A 205 24.39 23.18 -0.41
N LYS A 206 23.29 23.93 -0.36
CA LYS A 206 21.95 23.42 -0.71
C LYS A 206 21.89 22.80 -2.11
N LYS A 207 22.65 23.34 -3.07
CA LYS A 207 22.68 22.79 -4.44
C LYS A 207 23.29 21.39 -4.47
N GLN A 208 24.38 21.19 -3.72
CA GLN A 208 25.02 19.88 -3.61
C GLN A 208 24.11 18.87 -2.93
N GLU A 209 23.40 19.24 -1.85
CA GLU A 209 22.49 18.32 -1.18
C GLU A 209 21.25 17.99 -2.02
N VAL A 210 20.70 18.93 -2.81
CA VAL A 210 19.65 18.63 -3.79
C VAL A 210 20.14 17.64 -4.82
N LEU A 211 21.34 17.86 -5.38
CA LEU A 211 21.92 16.95 -6.36
C LEU A 211 22.18 15.56 -5.75
N ARG A 212 22.65 15.51 -4.49
CA ARG A 212 22.83 14.27 -3.75
C ARG A 212 21.50 13.54 -3.54
N LEU A 213 20.43 14.26 -3.19
CA LEU A 213 19.09 13.69 -3.05
C LEU A 213 18.60 13.11 -4.38
N LEU A 214 18.65 13.88 -5.46
CA LEU A 214 18.26 13.43 -6.79
C LEU A 214 19.09 12.22 -7.26
N ARG A 215 20.41 12.24 -7.03
CA ARG A 215 21.30 11.12 -7.35
C ARG A 215 20.98 9.84 -6.58
N ASN A 216 20.39 9.93 -5.40
CA ASN A 216 20.03 8.75 -4.62
C ASN A 216 18.60 8.28 -4.88
N LEU A 217 17.70 9.14 -5.35
CA LEU A 217 16.32 8.81 -5.67
C LEU A 217 16.04 8.61 -7.18
N TRP A 218 17.05 8.81 -8.06
CA TRP A 218 16.85 8.82 -9.51
C TRP A 218 16.18 7.56 -10.05
N THR A 219 16.50 6.39 -9.49
CA THR A 219 15.93 5.10 -9.89
C THR A 219 14.42 5.05 -9.64
N LEU A 220 13.99 5.51 -8.46
CA LEU A 220 12.58 5.60 -8.10
C LEU A 220 11.86 6.65 -8.94
N ILE A 221 12.48 7.81 -9.13
CA ILE A 221 11.92 8.87 -9.98
C ILE A 221 11.76 8.36 -11.41
N LEU A 222 12.78 7.70 -11.97
CA LEU A 222 12.74 7.19 -13.33
C LEU A 222 11.66 6.13 -13.54
N VAL A 223 11.52 5.16 -12.62
CA VAL A 223 10.49 4.14 -12.75
C VAL A 223 9.09 4.76 -12.68
N LEU A 224 8.87 5.74 -11.79
CA LEU A 224 7.60 6.45 -11.70
C LEU A 224 7.31 7.28 -12.95
N VAL A 225 8.32 7.98 -13.50
CA VAL A 225 8.18 8.74 -14.74
C VAL A 225 7.80 7.82 -15.91
N ILE A 226 8.45 6.66 -16.04
CA ILE A 226 8.12 5.70 -17.10
C ILE A 226 6.71 5.14 -16.93
N ILE A 227 6.28 4.84 -15.70
CA ILE A 227 4.93 4.35 -15.43
C ILE A 227 3.88 5.44 -15.74
N VAL A 228 4.09 6.65 -15.23
CA VAL A 228 3.10 7.74 -15.32
C VAL A 228 3.07 8.37 -16.71
N ALA A 229 4.23 8.84 -17.22
CA ALA A 229 4.31 9.53 -18.49
C ALA A 229 4.36 8.58 -19.70
N GLY A 230 4.95 7.39 -19.52
CA GLY A 230 5.00 6.35 -20.55
C GLY A 230 3.75 5.46 -20.60
N ASN A 231 2.85 5.57 -19.61
CA ASN A 231 1.68 4.73 -19.46
C ASN A 231 2.00 3.23 -19.54
N LEU A 232 3.14 2.83 -18.98
CA LEU A 232 3.61 1.45 -18.98
C LEU A 232 3.34 0.81 -17.61
N SER A 233 3.04 -0.51 -17.61
CA SER A 233 2.99 -1.25 -16.36
C SER A 233 4.38 -1.36 -15.71
N ALA A 234 4.41 -1.65 -14.40
CA ALA A 234 5.66 -1.83 -13.67
C ALA A 234 6.49 -2.99 -14.21
N SER A 235 5.84 -4.01 -14.80
CA SER A 235 6.50 -5.17 -15.43
C SER A 235 7.35 -4.79 -16.64
N PHE A 236 7.02 -3.70 -17.35
CA PHE A 236 7.82 -3.14 -18.46
C PHE A 236 8.77 -2.03 -18.00
N ALA A 237 8.29 -1.13 -17.14
CA ALA A 237 9.10 -0.01 -16.65
C ALA A 237 10.29 -0.49 -15.82
N GLY A 238 10.09 -1.48 -14.96
CA GLY A 238 11.11 -1.96 -14.05
C GLY A 238 12.33 -2.58 -14.74
N PRO A 239 12.21 -3.51 -15.70
CA PRO A 239 13.36 -4.07 -16.41
C PRO A 239 14.21 -3.01 -17.10
N ILE A 240 13.59 -1.98 -17.70
CA ILE A 240 14.30 -0.85 -18.30
C ILE A 240 15.16 -0.16 -17.23
N VAL A 241 14.56 0.16 -16.08
CA VAL A 241 15.28 0.85 -15.00
C VAL A 241 16.32 -0.06 -14.35
N ILE A 242 16.08 -1.36 -14.21
CA ILE A 242 17.08 -2.34 -13.72
C ILE A 242 18.31 -2.33 -14.61
N VAL A 243 18.13 -2.41 -15.93
CA VAL A 243 19.24 -2.41 -16.87
C VAL A 243 20.04 -1.09 -16.79
N ILE A 244 19.36 0.04 -16.78
CA ILE A 244 20.02 1.35 -16.64
C ILE A 244 20.77 1.42 -15.30
N ASN A 245 20.13 1.00 -14.21
CA ASN A 245 20.71 1.02 -12.87
C ASN A 245 21.93 0.10 -12.73
N TYR A 246 21.91 -1.05 -13.41
CA TYR A 246 23.05 -1.97 -13.44
C TYR A 246 24.34 -1.28 -13.94
N PHE A 247 24.23 -0.51 -15.04
CA PHE A 247 25.37 0.20 -15.60
C PHE A 247 25.72 1.48 -14.84
N VAL A 248 24.74 2.30 -14.48
CA VAL A 248 24.95 3.58 -13.79
C VAL A 248 25.54 3.39 -12.39
N ASP A 249 25.06 2.41 -11.65
CA ASP A 249 25.51 2.13 -10.29
C ASP A 249 26.63 1.08 -10.24
N HIS A 250 27.15 0.66 -11.39
CA HIS A 250 28.28 -0.28 -11.50
C HIS A 250 28.06 -1.57 -10.66
N PHE A 251 26.93 -2.24 -10.88
CA PHE A 251 26.67 -3.54 -10.26
C PHE A 251 27.60 -4.62 -10.85
N LYS A 252 28.02 -5.56 -10.03
CA LYS A 252 28.81 -6.70 -10.49
C LYS A 252 27.89 -7.85 -10.85
N ALA A 253 28.20 -8.59 -11.93
CA ALA A 253 27.40 -9.75 -12.35
C ALA A 253 27.18 -10.78 -11.22
N LYS A 254 28.16 -10.93 -10.31
CA LYS A 254 28.08 -11.80 -9.15
C LYS A 254 27.02 -11.40 -8.12
N ASP A 255 26.52 -10.16 -8.14
CA ASP A 255 25.52 -9.65 -7.22
C ASP A 255 24.09 -9.98 -7.68
N LEU A 256 23.91 -10.23 -8.99
CA LEU A 256 22.60 -10.48 -9.59
C LEU A 256 21.92 -11.78 -9.12
N PRO A 257 22.60 -12.94 -9.04
CA PRO A 257 21.94 -14.19 -8.66
C PRO A 257 21.26 -14.13 -7.30
N GLU A 258 21.90 -13.51 -6.31
CA GLU A 258 21.31 -13.33 -4.98
C GLU A 258 20.05 -12.48 -5.04
N MET A 259 20.06 -11.37 -5.79
CA MET A 259 18.90 -10.49 -5.95
C MET A 259 17.77 -11.17 -6.71
N LEU A 260 18.08 -11.93 -7.78
CA LEU A 260 17.11 -12.69 -8.54
C LEU A 260 16.36 -13.69 -7.64
N VAL A 261 17.08 -14.42 -6.79
CA VAL A 261 16.47 -15.38 -5.87
C VAL A 261 15.64 -14.67 -4.80
N LYS A 262 16.17 -13.61 -4.18
CA LYS A 262 15.47 -12.87 -3.13
C LYS A 262 14.22 -12.14 -3.65
N SER A 263 14.21 -11.73 -4.92
CA SER A 263 13.04 -11.07 -5.53
C SER A 263 11.87 -12.03 -5.74
N ALA A 264 12.12 -13.33 -5.83
CA ALA A 264 11.09 -14.34 -5.93
C ALA A 264 10.50 -14.67 -4.55
N GLU A 265 9.92 -13.67 -3.88
CA GLU A 265 9.25 -13.88 -2.58
C GLU A 265 8.04 -14.82 -2.72
N PRO A 266 8.17 -16.13 -2.39
CA PRO A 266 7.17 -17.12 -2.77
C PRO A 266 5.82 -16.93 -2.05
N VAL A 267 5.85 -16.40 -0.83
CA VAL A 267 4.63 -16.14 -0.06
C VAL A 267 3.86 -14.97 -0.67
N LEU A 268 4.54 -13.89 -1.05
CA LEU A 268 3.92 -12.72 -1.65
C LEU A 268 3.37 -13.06 -3.04
N LEU A 269 4.20 -13.62 -3.92
CA LEU A 269 3.81 -14.01 -5.27
C LEU A 269 2.69 -15.06 -5.26
N GLY A 270 2.75 -16.03 -4.33
CA GLY A 270 1.70 -17.03 -4.15
C GLY A 270 0.37 -16.41 -3.71
N ASN A 271 0.40 -15.44 -2.80
CA ASN A 271 -0.81 -14.69 -2.42
C ASN A 271 -1.44 -14.00 -3.64
N MET A 272 -0.64 -13.25 -4.42
CA MET A 272 -1.13 -12.53 -5.60
C MET A 272 -1.70 -13.48 -6.65
N TYR A 273 -1.01 -14.56 -6.92
CA TYR A 273 -1.46 -15.60 -7.85
C TYR A 273 -2.82 -16.17 -7.42
N LEU A 274 -2.97 -16.60 -6.18
CA LEU A 274 -4.22 -17.19 -5.69
C LEU A 274 -5.37 -16.18 -5.66
N ILE A 275 -5.11 -14.90 -5.41
CA ILE A 275 -6.10 -13.83 -5.51
C ILE A 275 -6.62 -13.71 -6.95
N MET A 276 -5.75 -13.77 -7.95
CA MET A 276 -6.18 -13.71 -9.36
C MET A 276 -7.02 -14.93 -9.75
N LEU A 277 -6.67 -16.11 -9.27
CA LEU A 277 -7.47 -17.32 -9.46
C LEU A 277 -8.85 -17.21 -8.80
N PHE A 278 -8.91 -16.70 -7.58
CA PHE A 278 -10.16 -16.47 -6.86
C PHE A 278 -11.06 -15.46 -7.59
N LYS A 279 -10.50 -14.32 -8.04
CA LYS A 279 -11.20 -13.32 -8.87
C LYS A 279 -11.84 -13.97 -10.08
N SER A 280 -11.09 -14.78 -10.80
CA SER A 280 -11.57 -15.44 -12.03
C SER A 280 -12.75 -16.39 -11.78
N LEU A 281 -12.71 -17.16 -10.69
CA LEU A 281 -13.82 -18.03 -10.28
C LEU A 281 -15.05 -17.20 -9.90
N LEU A 282 -14.91 -16.16 -9.10
CA LEU A 282 -16.02 -15.29 -8.71
C LEU A 282 -16.67 -14.63 -9.95
N SER A 283 -15.86 -14.09 -10.85
CA SER A 283 -16.35 -13.49 -12.09
C SER A 283 -17.15 -14.50 -12.93
N HIS A 284 -16.69 -15.77 -12.95
CA HIS A 284 -17.38 -16.85 -13.68
C HIS A 284 -18.76 -17.19 -13.09
N THR A 285 -18.98 -17.02 -11.80
CA THR A 285 -20.27 -17.30 -11.15
C THR A 285 -21.37 -16.29 -11.52
N GLY A 286 -21.00 -15.11 -12.01
CA GLY A 286 -21.92 -14.01 -12.30
C GLY A 286 -22.48 -13.33 -11.04
N VAL A 287 -22.10 -13.77 -9.83
CA VAL A 287 -22.65 -13.23 -8.57
C VAL A 287 -22.32 -11.76 -8.37
N LEU A 288 -21.18 -11.30 -8.91
CA LEU A 288 -20.75 -9.92 -8.81
C LEU A 288 -21.76 -8.95 -9.45
N GLY A 289 -22.39 -9.33 -10.55
CA GLY A 289 -23.41 -8.52 -11.22
C GLY A 289 -24.73 -8.37 -10.44
N LYS A 290 -24.94 -9.17 -9.36
CA LYS A 290 -26.13 -9.09 -8.50
C LYS A 290 -25.95 -8.19 -7.28
N LEU A 291 -24.73 -7.69 -7.07
CA LEU A 291 -24.40 -6.86 -5.92
C LEU A 291 -25.11 -5.51 -5.91
N PRO A 292 -25.25 -4.77 -7.04
CA PRO A 292 -25.97 -3.51 -7.05
C PRO A 292 -27.41 -3.66 -6.55
N GLU A 293 -28.13 -4.68 -7.04
CA GLU A 293 -29.50 -4.97 -6.60
C GLU A 293 -29.58 -5.34 -5.11
N PHE A 294 -28.60 -6.09 -4.61
CA PHE A 294 -28.53 -6.44 -3.20
C PHE A 294 -28.26 -5.20 -2.32
N PHE A 295 -27.30 -4.37 -2.69
CA PHE A 295 -26.97 -3.17 -1.91
C PHE A 295 -28.06 -2.10 -1.96
N SER A 296 -28.86 -2.03 -3.03
CA SER A 296 -29.99 -1.09 -3.12
C SER A 296 -31.10 -1.36 -2.08
N GLN A 297 -31.10 -2.52 -1.43
CA GLN A 297 -32.04 -2.89 -0.36
C GLN A 297 -31.66 -2.29 1.00
N PHE A 298 -30.43 -1.78 1.17
CA PHE A 298 -29.99 -1.18 2.43
C PHE A 298 -30.37 0.30 2.52
N PRO A 299 -30.63 0.81 3.73
CA PRO A 299 -31.02 2.21 3.95
C PRO A 299 -29.85 3.21 3.80
N ILE A 300 -28.65 2.74 3.45
CA ILE A 300 -27.46 3.56 3.24
C ILE A 300 -26.98 3.46 1.79
N SER A 301 -26.28 4.50 1.31
CA SER A 301 -25.75 4.48 -0.05
C SER A 301 -24.78 3.31 -0.26
N MET A 302 -24.76 2.80 -1.47
CA MET A 302 -23.83 1.71 -1.83
C MET A 302 -22.37 2.13 -1.68
N THR A 303 -22.05 3.38 -1.99
CA THR A 303 -20.73 3.99 -1.77
C THR A 303 -20.33 3.94 -0.30
N LEU A 304 -21.23 4.37 0.60
CA LEU A 304 -20.97 4.33 2.04
C LEU A 304 -20.83 2.89 2.54
N SER A 305 -21.60 1.96 1.99
CA SER A 305 -21.51 0.53 2.34
C SER A 305 -20.12 -0.03 2.03
N PHE A 306 -19.58 0.23 0.84
CA PHE A 306 -18.23 -0.19 0.48
C PHE A 306 -17.14 0.56 1.24
N PHE A 307 -17.33 1.84 1.51
CA PHE A 307 -16.44 2.61 2.37
C PHE A 307 -16.30 1.99 3.76
N LEU A 308 -17.42 1.69 4.42
CA LEU A 308 -17.43 1.04 5.72
C LEU A 308 -16.84 -0.38 5.65
N LEU A 309 -17.14 -1.13 4.60
CA LEU A 309 -16.58 -2.45 4.38
C LEU A 309 -15.04 -2.40 4.24
N PHE A 310 -14.51 -1.44 3.50
CA PHE A 310 -13.07 -1.26 3.36
C PHE A 310 -12.44 -0.80 4.68
N PHE A 311 -13.09 0.10 5.41
CA PHE A 311 -12.60 0.55 6.71
C PHE A 311 -12.52 -0.60 7.72
N PHE A 312 -13.66 -1.20 8.06
CA PHE A 312 -13.72 -2.26 9.07
C PHE A 312 -13.04 -3.55 8.60
N GLY A 313 -13.19 -3.88 7.33
CA GLY A 313 -12.52 -5.05 6.75
C GLY A 313 -11.00 -4.93 6.82
N THR A 314 -10.44 -3.75 6.57
CA THR A 314 -9.00 -3.52 6.72
C THR A 314 -8.55 -3.60 8.17
N VAL A 315 -9.31 -3.04 9.11
CA VAL A 315 -8.99 -3.17 10.55
C VAL A 315 -8.91 -4.64 10.95
N ILE A 316 -9.82 -5.49 10.44
CA ILE A 316 -9.92 -6.91 10.83
C ILE A 316 -8.90 -7.79 10.11
N SER A 317 -8.76 -7.62 8.78
CA SER A 317 -8.03 -8.56 7.91
C SER A 317 -6.80 -7.97 7.21
N GLY A 318 -6.58 -6.67 7.33
CA GLY A 318 -5.52 -5.95 6.62
C GLY A 318 -5.94 -5.48 5.22
N SER A 319 -5.27 -4.44 4.73
CA SER A 319 -5.60 -3.78 3.45
C SER A 319 -5.49 -4.71 2.23
N GLN A 320 -4.48 -5.57 2.21
CA GLN A 320 -4.27 -6.50 1.10
C GLN A 320 -5.41 -7.52 0.96
N ALA A 321 -5.90 -8.06 2.09
CA ALA A 321 -6.99 -9.00 2.10
C ALA A 321 -8.31 -8.34 1.64
N ILE A 322 -8.64 -7.16 2.15
CA ILE A 322 -9.88 -6.47 1.77
C ILE A 322 -9.88 -6.04 0.31
N VAL A 323 -8.75 -5.54 -0.21
CA VAL A 323 -8.60 -5.21 -1.62
C VAL A 323 -8.79 -6.46 -2.48
N ALA A 324 -8.13 -7.58 -2.13
CA ALA A 324 -8.25 -8.83 -2.84
C ALA A 324 -9.70 -9.33 -2.94
N LEU A 325 -10.44 -9.22 -1.84
CA LEU A 325 -11.80 -9.72 -1.73
C LEU A 325 -12.81 -8.78 -2.38
N CYS A 326 -12.74 -7.50 -2.05
CA CYS A 326 -13.83 -6.57 -2.32
C CYS A 326 -13.63 -5.72 -3.57
N MET A 327 -12.39 -5.52 -4.06
CA MET A 327 -12.16 -4.68 -5.24
C MET A 327 -12.89 -5.20 -6.49
N PRO A 328 -12.90 -6.51 -6.81
CA PRO A 328 -13.70 -7.02 -7.93
C PRO A 328 -15.20 -6.76 -7.78
N MET A 329 -15.71 -6.78 -6.54
CA MET A 329 -17.12 -6.48 -6.24
C MET A 329 -17.43 -5.00 -6.48
N VAL A 330 -16.54 -4.12 -6.00
CA VAL A 330 -16.65 -2.66 -6.19
C VAL A 330 -16.70 -2.31 -7.67
N MET A 331 -15.76 -2.83 -8.46
CA MET A 331 -15.69 -2.55 -9.90
C MET A 331 -16.91 -3.10 -10.67
N ALA A 332 -17.47 -4.22 -10.24
CA ALA A 332 -18.70 -4.77 -10.81
C ALA A 332 -19.94 -3.96 -10.41
N ALA A 333 -19.96 -3.40 -9.20
CA ALA A 333 -21.08 -2.61 -8.68
C ALA A 333 -21.11 -1.18 -9.23
N PHE A 334 -19.96 -0.63 -9.62
CA PHE A 334 -19.79 0.74 -10.10
C PHE A 334 -18.96 0.79 -11.40
N PRO A 335 -19.50 0.33 -12.53
CA PRO A 335 -18.73 0.27 -13.77
C PRO A 335 -18.26 1.65 -14.27
N ASP A 336 -19.02 2.70 -13.96
CA ASP A 336 -18.76 4.07 -14.46
C ASP A 336 -17.97 4.96 -13.47
N ALA A 337 -17.92 4.61 -12.18
CA ALA A 337 -17.28 5.42 -11.13
C ALA A 337 -15.90 4.90 -10.70
N GLY A 338 -15.21 4.18 -11.57
CA GLY A 338 -14.03 3.40 -11.25
C GLY A 338 -12.91 4.15 -10.50
N MET A 339 -12.39 5.25 -11.05
CA MET A 339 -11.26 5.97 -10.46
C MET A 339 -11.61 6.74 -9.17
N PRO A 340 -12.69 7.55 -9.10
CA PRO A 340 -13.08 8.23 -7.88
C PRO A 340 -13.28 7.29 -6.69
N LEU A 341 -13.98 6.19 -6.94
CA LEU A 341 -14.25 5.19 -5.92
C LEU A 341 -12.97 4.46 -5.47
N LEU A 342 -12.09 4.11 -6.43
CA LEU A 342 -10.80 3.51 -6.13
C LEU A 342 -9.96 4.40 -5.20
N VAL A 343 -9.87 5.69 -5.49
CA VAL A 343 -9.14 6.69 -4.68
C VAL A 343 -9.71 6.76 -3.27
N MET A 344 -11.02 6.83 -3.13
CA MET A 344 -11.72 6.82 -1.83
C MET A 344 -11.38 5.57 -1.03
N LEU A 345 -11.55 4.40 -1.63
CA LEU A 345 -11.40 3.11 -0.95
C LEU A 345 -9.94 2.78 -0.62
N MET A 346 -9.01 3.14 -1.49
CA MET A 346 -7.59 2.98 -1.19
C MET A 346 -7.12 3.91 -0.08
N GLY A 347 -7.60 5.16 -0.07
CA GLY A 347 -7.32 6.12 0.99
C GLY A 347 -7.84 5.64 2.35
N VAL A 348 -9.07 5.16 2.41
CA VAL A 348 -9.65 4.65 3.68
C VAL A 348 -9.01 3.33 4.11
N ALA A 349 -8.66 2.42 3.19
CA ALA A 349 -7.95 1.20 3.54
C ALA A 349 -6.57 1.50 4.12
N TRP A 350 -5.85 2.45 3.55
CA TRP A 350 -4.59 2.91 4.10
C TRP A 350 -4.77 3.49 5.51
N ALA A 351 -5.75 4.36 5.73
CA ALA A 351 -6.02 4.94 7.05
C ALA A 351 -6.37 3.87 8.10
N ALA A 352 -7.26 2.94 7.73
CA ALA A 352 -7.71 1.86 8.61
C ALA A 352 -6.58 0.89 8.98
N MET A 353 -5.57 0.73 8.10
CA MET A 353 -4.39 -0.09 8.38
C MET A 353 -3.60 0.43 9.58
N GLU A 354 -3.54 1.76 9.79
CA GLU A 354 -2.81 2.37 10.91
C GLU A 354 -3.32 1.95 12.29
N ILE A 355 -4.58 1.52 12.38
CA ILE A 355 -5.22 1.02 13.61
C ILE A 355 -5.51 -0.50 13.57
N SER A 356 -5.00 -1.20 12.57
CA SER A 356 -5.22 -2.64 12.42
C SER A 356 -4.25 -3.45 13.28
N PRO A 357 -4.72 -4.44 14.06
CA PRO A 357 -3.84 -5.36 14.79
C PRO A 357 -3.06 -6.31 13.88
N THR A 358 -3.30 -6.30 12.57
CA THR A 358 -2.51 -7.05 11.58
C THR A 358 -1.29 -6.26 11.10
N HIS A 359 -1.15 -5.00 11.50
CA HIS A 359 -0.10 -4.09 11.07
C HIS A 359 1.21 -4.32 11.85
N VAL A 360 2.09 -5.17 11.32
CA VAL A 360 3.34 -5.58 11.97
C VAL A 360 4.25 -4.39 12.34
N CYS A 361 4.34 -3.38 11.50
CA CYS A 361 5.18 -2.20 11.74
C CYS A 361 4.77 -1.43 13.01
N ALA A 362 3.48 -1.44 13.37
CA ALA A 362 2.99 -0.83 14.59
C ALA A 362 3.57 -1.52 15.83
N PHE A 363 3.70 -2.84 15.81
CA PHE A 363 4.31 -3.59 16.90
C PHE A 363 5.81 -3.34 17.03
N VAL A 364 6.53 -3.25 15.90
CA VAL A 364 7.97 -2.93 15.89
C VAL A 364 8.21 -1.52 16.44
N ALA A 365 7.35 -0.54 16.08
CA ALA A 365 7.43 0.81 16.63
C ALA A 365 7.10 0.85 18.13
N ALA A 366 6.09 0.06 18.55
CA ALA A 366 5.71 -0.07 19.96
C ALA A 366 6.85 -0.65 20.81
N ASP A 367 7.52 -1.67 20.30
CA ASP A 367 8.67 -2.29 20.96
C ASP A 367 9.83 -1.30 21.13
N TYR A 368 10.15 -0.56 20.06
CA TYR A 368 11.21 0.47 20.11
C TYR A 368 10.97 1.53 21.18
N TYR A 369 9.74 2.03 21.31
CA TYR A 369 9.39 3.09 22.28
C TYR A 369 8.89 2.57 23.63
N HIS A 370 8.90 1.25 23.84
CA HIS A 370 8.35 0.59 25.05
C HIS A 370 6.89 0.97 25.31
N THR A 371 6.10 1.01 24.25
CA THR A 371 4.66 1.28 24.28
C THR A 371 3.86 0.03 23.91
N THR A 372 2.53 0.13 23.85
CA THR A 372 1.66 -0.97 23.46
C THR A 372 0.89 -0.65 22.20
N PHE A 373 0.38 -1.68 21.51
CA PHE A 373 -0.53 -1.45 20.37
C PHE A 373 -1.77 -0.63 20.78
N ALA A 374 -2.30 -0.82 21.99
CA ALA A 374 -3.42 -0.03 22.50
C ALA A 374 -3.07 1.46 22.59
N ASP A 375 -1.84 1.81 22.96
CA ASP A 375 -1.36 3.20 22.98
C ASP A 375 -1.34 3.81 21.58
N ILE A 376 -0.88 3.05 20.59
CA ILE A 376 -0.89 3.47 19.18
C ILE A 376 -2.32 3.67 18.71
N PHE A 377 -3.20 2.70 18.98
CA PHE A 377 -4.61 2.74 18.59
C PHE A 377 -5.28 4.04 19.09
N VAL A 378 -5.12 4.36 20.37
CA VAL A 378 -5.70 5.57 20.96
C VAL A 378 -5.14 6.84 20.33
N LYS A 379 -3.83 6.88 20.01
CA LYS A 379 -3.20 8.05 19.37
C LYS A 379 -3.55 8.16 17.89
N ALA A 380 -3.66 7.04 17.18
CA ALA A 380 -3.97 7.01 15.75
C ALA A 380 -5.44 7.33 15.46
N LEU A 381 -6.37 6.83 16.29
CA LEU A 381 -7.80 6.83 16.02
C LEU A 381 -8.37 8.21 15.61
N PRO A 382 -8.08 9.34 16.29
CA PRO A 382 -8.58 10.63 15.86
C PRO A 382 -8.12 11.03 14.45
N SER A 383 -6.83 10.83 14.14
CA SER A 383 -6.26 11.15 12.83
C SER A 383 -6.82 10.24 11.74
N VAL A 384 -6.99 8.96 12.03
CA VAL A 384 -7.58 7.96 11.12
C VAL A 384 -9.03 8.31 10.80
N LEU A 385 -9.85 8.66 11.79
CA LEU A 385 -11.26 9.01 11.57
C LEU A 385 -11.39 10.31 10.78
N ILE A 386 -10.60 11.34 11.10
CA ILE A 386 -10.59 12.62 10.36
C ILE A 386 -10.19 12.36 8.90
N PHE A 387 -9.09 11.61 8.68
CA PHE A 387 -8.61 11.34 7.34
C PHE A 387 -9.58 10.44 6.55
N SER A 388 -10.22 9.46 7.19
CA SER A 388 -11.24 8.63 6.56
C SER A 388 -12.45 9.46 6.10
N ALA A 389 -12.90 10.40 6.92
CA ALA A 389 -13.97 11.34 6.52
C ALA A 389 -13.55 12.22 5.32
N ILE A 390 -12.29 12.67 5.30
CA ILE A 390 -11.72 13.40 4.16
C ILE A 390 -11.70 12.52 2.90
N CYS A 391 -11.30 11.26 3.00
CA CYS A 391 -11.30 10.31 1.88
C CYS A 391 -12.71 10.13 1.30
N TYR A 392 -13.72 9.98 2.17
CA TYR A 392 -15.11 9.88 1.75
C TYR A 392 -15.57 11.15 1.00
N GLY A 393 -15.40 12.32 1.61
CA GLY A 393 -15.80 13.59 0.99
C GLY A 393 -15.06 13.89 -0.31
N TYR A 394 -13.77 13.56 -0.38
CA TYR A 394 -12.98 13.73 -1.60
C TYR A 394 -13.42 12.77 -2.72
N GLY A 395 -13.71 11.52 -2.40
CA GLY A 395 -14.23 10.56 -3.38
C GLY A 395 -15.60 10.96 -3.91
N GLU A 396 -16.54 11.40 -3.04
CA GLU A 396 -17.84 11.94 -3.45
C GLU A 396 -17.65 13.18 -4.35
N LEU A 397 -16.72 14.08 -4.01
CA LEU A 397 -16.41 15.24 -4.85
C LEU A 397 -15.89 14.82 -6.22
N LEU A 398 -15.00 13.86 -6.30
CA LEU A 398 -14.49 13.34 -7.58
C LEU A 398 -15.62 12.71 -8.42
N MET A 399 -16.57 12.00 -7.81
CA MET A 399 -17.72 11.41 -8.51
C MET A 399 -18.70 12.46 -9.05
N LEU A 400 -18.68 13.68 -8.52
CA LEU A 400 -19.48 14.79 -9.05
C LEU A 400 -18.81 15.51 -10.23
N VAL A 401 -17.47 15.39 -10.35
CA VAL A 401 -16.68 16.12 -11.35
C VAL A 401 -16.40 15.24 -12.58
N PHE A 402 -16.29 13.94 -12.37
CA PHE A 402 -15.98 12.92 -13.39
C PHE A 402 -17.13 11.96 -13.60
#